data_3cb284754345467cfafb6cf6e087affe
#
_entry.id   3cb284754345467cfafb6cf6e087affe
#
_cell.length_a   1.000
_cell.length_b   1.000
_cell.length_c   1.000
_cell.angle_alpha   90.00
_cell.angle_beta   90.00
_cell.angle_gamma   90.00
#
_symmetry.space_group_name_H-M   'P 1'
#
loop_
_entity.id
_entity.type
_entity.pdbx_description
1 polymer ?
#
loop_
_entity_poly.entity_id
_entity_poly.type
_entity_poly.pdbx_seq_one_letter_code
_entity_poly.pdbx_strand_id
1 'polypeptide(L)'
;ETRELSTESWKTILDRCREIGIPQITFTGGEPTMRDDLVELVNHAQWFVTRLNTNGANLTPELCQQLYQASLDSVQITFYSSKENIHNQLVGVNNFQKTLNGIKNAMQAGLSVSINTPLCTLNRDYVLTLEVLYALGIQYVTCSGLIVTGNACRDESRNTQLSSAELLQILTDATNFCAGHHMEISFTSPGWIAEQELQALGLNVPTCGACLSNMAITPDGLVVPCQSWLSADSELGAMLEQPSEKIWNSEKCTAIRTESSCMASICPLRK
;
A
#
# COMPACT_ATOMS: atom_id res chain seq x y z
N GLU A 1 2.29 5.06 23.08
CA GLU A 1 3.03 5.74 21.98
C GLU A 1 4.24 4.89 21.67
N THR A 2 4.26 4.22 20.52
CA THR A 2 5.44 3.53 19.99
C THR A 2 6.49 4.60 19.66
N ARG A 3 7.67 4.48 20.22
CA ARG A 3 8.77 5.42 19.98
C ARG A 3 9.35 5.11 18.61
N GLU A 4 9.10 5.98 17.63
CA GLU A 4 9.70 5.85 16.30
C GLU A 4 11.23 5.89 16.36
N LEU A 5 11.87 5.10 15.50
CA LEU A 5 13.32 5.07 15.35
C LEU A 5 13.86 6.41 14.80
N SER A 6 15.09 6.73 15.18
CA SER A 6 15.80 7.89 14.64
C SER A 6 16.18 7.70 13.18
N THR A 7 16.49 8.80 12.49
CA THR A 7 17.00 8.79 11.11
C THR A 7 18.19 7.86 10.94
N GLU A 8 19.16 7.92 11.85
CA GLU A 8 20.37 7.07 11.81
C GLU A 8 20.06 5.58 12.00
N SER A 9 19.07 5.27 12.85
CA SER A 9 18.61 3.89 13.02
C SER A 9 17.95 3.37 11.73
N TRP A 10 17.15 4.20 11.06
CA TRP A 10 16.55 3.85 9.78
C TRP A 10 17.59 3.68 8.67
N LYS A 11 18.60 4.55 8.58
CA LYS A 11 19.72 4.36 7.64
C LYS A 11 20.45 3.05 7.88
N THR A 12 20.70 2.70 9.15
CA THR A 12 21.32 1.41 9.51
C THR A 12 20.44 0.23 9.04
N ILE A 13 19.12 0.32 9.16
CA ILE A 13 18.19 -0.70 8.68
C ILE A 13 18.24 -0.80 7.14
N LEU A 14 18.23 0.33 6.44
CA LEU A 14 18.36 0.38 4.98
C LEU A 14 19.68 -0.26 4.52
N ASP A 15 20.79 0.06 5.16
CA ASP A 15 22.08 -0.54 4.85
C ASP A 15 22.07 -2.07 5.03
N ARG A 16 21.48 -2.58 6.12
CA ARG A 16 21.29 -4.02 6.34
C ARG A 16 20.40 -4.67 5.28
N CYS A 17 19.33 -4.00 4.86
CA CYS A 17 18.48 -4.47 3.77
C CYS A 17 19.26 -4.56 2.45
N ARG A 18 20.13 -3.57 2.17
CA ARG A 18 21.01 -3.58 1.02
C ARG A 18 22.01 -4.74 1.06
N GLU A 19 22.67 -4.96 2.19
CA GLU A 19 23.64 -6.04 2.39
C GLU A 19 23.08 -7.43 2.10
N ILE A 20 21.82 -7.67 2.46
CA ILE A 20 21.12 -8.93 2.18
C ILE A 20 20.45 -8.98 0.81
N GLY A 21 20.61 -7.93 -0.01
CA GLY A 21 20.15 -7.92 -1.40
C GLY A 21 18.65 -7.66 -1.59
N ILE A 22 17.97 -6.97 -0.66
CA ILE A 22 16.58 -6.55 -0.86
C ILE A 22 16.52 -5.57 -2.03
N PRO A 23 15.76 -5.84 -3.10
CA PRO A 23 15.78 -5.00 -4.29
C PRO A 23 14.85 -3.79 -4.21
N GLN A 24 13.82 -3.82 -3.36
CA GLN A 24 12.77 -2.81 -3.32
C GLN A 24 12.39 -2.45 -1.88
N ILE A 25 12.22 -1.14 -1.65
CA ILE A 25 11.73 -0.58 -0.38
C ILE A 25 10.48 0.25 -0.62
N THR A 26 9.48 0.08 0.24
CA THR A 26 8.30 0.93 0.26
C THR A 26 8.25 1.69 1.56
N PHE A 27 8.34 3.02 1.49
CA PHE A 27 8.08 3.90 2.62
C PHE A 27 6.58 3.98 2.85
N THR A 28 6.13 3.55 4.01
CA THR A 28 4.71 3.48 4.39
C THR A 28 4.59 3.68 5.91
N GLY A 29 3.42 3.49 6.46
CA GLY A 29 3.18 3.58 7.90
C GLY A 29 1.81 4.17 8.18
N GLY A 30 1.69 5.02 9.21
CA GLY A 30 0.50 5.86 9.40
C GLY A 30 0.40 6.86 8.25
N GLU A 31 1.33 7.80 8.21
CA GLU A 31 1.55 8.71 7.07
C GLU A 31 3.03 9.09 7.00
N PRO A 32 3.80 8.57 6.06
CA PRO A 32 5.25 8.78 6.00
C PRO A 32 5.65 10.24 5.74
N THR A 33 4.79 11.02 5.07
CA THR A 33 5.04 12.45 4.82
C THR A 33 4.96 13.34 6.07
N MET A 34 4.63 12.77 7.22
CA MET A 34 4.69 13.45 8.52
C MET A 34 6.10 13.45 9.13
N ARG A 35 7.03 12.67 8.58
CA ARG A 35 8.43 12.64 9.01
C ARG A 35 9.23 13.73 8.30
N ASP A 36 9.90 14.55 9.07
CA ASP A 36 10.74 15.64 8.54
C ASP A 36 11.98 15.11 7.78
N ASP A 37 12.43 13.89 8.11
CA ASP A 37 13.60 13.25 7.51
C ASP A 37 13.27 12.32 6.32
N LEU A 38 12.01 12.28 5.83
CA LEU A 38 11.60 11.39 4.74
C LEU A 38 12.49 11.54 3.50
N VAL A 39 12.76 12.78 3.08
CA VAL A 39 13.59 13.05 1.90
C VAL A 39 15.01 12.52 2.08
N GLU A 40 15.57 12.67 3.29
CA GLU A 40 16.90 12.16 3.62
C GLU A 40 16.95 10.62 3.58
N LEU A 41 15.91 9.95 4.09
CA LEU A 41 15.79 8.49 4.03
C LEU A 41 15.62 7.98 2.59
N VAL A 42 14.81 8.65 1.77
CA VAL A 42 14.68 8.32 0.34
C VAL A 42 16.01 8.49 -0.38
N ASN A 43 16.73 9.58 -0.12
CA ASN A 43 18.05 9.82 -0.70
C ASN A 43 19.08 8.74 -0.27
N HIS A 44 19.02 8.26 0.97
CA HIS A 44 19.87 7.15 1.44
C HIS A 44 19.49 5.81 0.78
N ALA A 45 18.26 5.66 0.34
CA ALA A 45 17.71 4.44 -0.26
C ALA A 45 17.89 4.33 -1.79
N GLN A 46 18.68 5.16 -2.44
CA GLN A 46 18.85 5.21 -3.91
C GLN A 46 19.34 3.89 -4.56
N TRP A 47 19.86 2.97 -3.78
CA TRP A 47 20.24 1.64 -4.28
C TRP A 47 19.02 0.77 -4.59
N PHE A 48 17.90 1.00 -3.91
CA PHE A 48 16.66 0.24 -4.07
C PHE A 48 15.77 0.84 -5.16
N VAL A 49 14.84 0.04 -5.69
CA VAL A 49 13.62 0.58 -6.29
C VAL A 49 12.74 1.07 -5.13
N THR A 50 12.45 2.35 -5.11
CA THR A 50 11.76 3.01 -3.99
C THR A 50 10.31 3.37 -4.31
N ARG A 51 9.43 3.11 -3.37
CA ARG A 51 8.04 3.54 -3.44
C ARG A 51 7.63 4.28 -2.17
N LEU A 52 6.78 5.28 -2.33
CA LEU A 52 6.10 5.97 -1.23
C LEU A 52 4.61 5.65 -1.28
N ASN A 53 4.05 5.09 -0.18
CA ASN A 53 2.61 4.95 -0.01
C ASN A 53 2.12 6.04 0.95
N THR A 54 1.21 6.89 0.48
CA THR A 54 0.74 8.08 1.24
C THR A 54 -0.74 8.36 1.00
N ASN A 55 -1.35 9.12 1.90
CA ASN A 55 -2.68 9.69 1.67
C ASN A 55 -2.64 10.93 0.75
N GLY A 56 -1.47 11.42 0.40
CA GLY A 56 -1.24 12.52 -0.52
C GLY A 56 -1.51 13.93 0.03
N ALA A 57 -2.03 14.06 1.24
CA ALA A 57 -2.46 15.37 1.76
C ALA A 57 -1.31 16.36 2.01
N ASN A 58 -0.10 15.86 2.25
CA ASN A 58 1.10 16.65 2.51
C ASN A 58 2.04 16.75 1.29
N LEU A 59 1.66 16.23 0.13
CA LEU A 59 2.44 16.32 -1.10
C LEU A 59 2.37 17.75 -1.67
N THR A 60 3.14 18.67 -1.07
CA THR A 60 3.33 20.03 -1.61
C THR A 60 4.21 19.99 -2.87
N PRO A 61 4.18 21.01 -3.72
CA PRO A 61 5.10 21.10 -4.87
C PRO A 61 6.57 20.96 -4.46
N GLU A 62 6.96 21.57 -3.34
CA GLU A 62 8.32 21.56 -2.81
C GLU A 62 8.73 20.14 -2.37
N LEU A 63 7.88 19.45 -1.59
CA LEU A 63 8.15 18.09 -1.15
C LEU A 63 8.23 17.13 -2.33
N CYS A 64 7.32 17.24 -3.30
CA CYS A 64 7.35 16.42 -4.52
C CYS A 64 8.64 16.62 -5.31
N GLN A 65 9.10 17.87 -5.45
CA GLN A 65 10.36 18.18 -6.12
C GLN A 65 11.57 17.61 -5.37
N GLN A 66 11.58 17.70 -4.03
CA GLN A 66 12.64 17.13 -3.19
C GLN A 66 12.68 15.59 -3.29
N LEU A 67 11.52 14.93 -3.25
CA LEU A 67 11.41 13.47 -3.41
C LEU A 67 11.88 13.02 -4.80
N TYR A 68 11.52 13.76 -5.85
CA TYR A 68 12.01 13.49 -7.21
C TYR A 68 13.53 13.62 -7.29
N GLN A 69 14.11 14.69 -6.72
CA GLN A 69 15.56 14.89 -6.68
C GLN A 69 16.29 13.84 -5.83
N ALA A 70 15.62 13.32 -4.79
CA ALA A 70 16.11 12.22 -3.97
C ALA A 70 16.00 10.84 -4.68
N SER A 71 15.55 10.82 -5.95
CA SER A 71 15.39 9.61 -6.78
C SER A 71 14.30 8.65 -6.27
N LEU A 72 13.18 9.19 -5.75
CA LEU A 72 12.00 8.37 -5.49
C LEU A 72 11.41 7.87 -6.82
N ASP A 73 11.31 6.54 -7.00
CA ASP A 73 10.85 5.94 -8.26
C ASP A 73 9.34 6.08 -8.45
N SER A 74 8.55 5.89 -7.40
CA SER A 74 7.08 5.92 -7.52
C SER A 74 6.37 6.35 -6.26
N VAL A 75 5.19 6.94 -6.45
CA VAL A 75 4.25 7.30 -5.36
C VAL A 75 2.93 6.58 -5.60
N GLN A 76 2.46 5.85 -4.59
CA GLN A 76 1.11 5.33 -4.57
C GLN A 76 0.26 6.16 -3.60
N ILE A 77 -0.76 6.82 -4.12
CA ILE A 77 -1.63 7.69 -3.33
C ILE A 77 -2.96 6.97 -3.09
N THR A 78 -3.42 6.96 -1.84
CA THR A 78 -4.73 6.39 -1.51
C THR A 78 -5.82 7.43 -1.77
N PHE A 79 -6.75 7.10 -2.69
CA PHE A 79 -7.88 7.95 -3.02
C PHE A 79 -9.18 7.13 -3.03
N TYR A 80 -10.10 7.42 -2.10
CA TYR A 80 -11.24 6.55 -1.84
C TYR A 80 -12.43 6.79 -2.77
N SER A 81 -12.69 8.03 -3.17
CA SER A 81 -13.87 8.38 -3.98
C SER A 81 -13.71 9.74 -4.63
N SER A 82 -14.30 9.92 -5.81
CA SER A 82 -14.49 11.22 -6.47
C SER A 82 -15.53 12.11 -5.74
N LYS A 83 -16.33 11.53 -4.85
CA LYS A 83 -17.28 12.26 -4.02
C LYS A 83 -16.58 12.70 -2.74
N GLU A 84 -16.44 14.02 -2.56
CA GLU A 84 -15.73 14.62 -1.43
C GLU A 84 -16.24 14.12 -0.07
N ASN A 85 -17.56 14.07 0.12
CA ASN A 85 -18.15 13.61 1.37
C ASN A 85 -17.81 12.15 1.68
N ILE A 86 -17.79 11.28 0.69
CA ILE A 86 -17.43 9.85 0.85
C ILE A 86 -15.93 9.70 1.14
N HIS A 87 -15.08 10.41 0.38
CA HIS A 87 -13.63 10.40 0.63
C HIS A 87 -13.31 10.86 2.06
N ASN A 88 -13.83 12.02 2.47
CA ASN A 88 -13.60 12.59 3.79
C ASN A 88 -14.14 11.69 4.91
N GLN A 89 -15.30 11.06 4.70
CA GLN A 89 -15.87 10.08 5.64
C GLN A 89 -14.95 8.88 5.83
N LEU A 90 -14.42 8.31 4.75
CA LEU A 90 -13.55 7.11 4.80
C LEU A 90 -12.16 7.44 5.38
N VAL A 91 -11.64 8.62 5.14
CA VAL A 91 -10.37 9.08 5.71
C VAL A 91 -10.53 9.55 7.17
N GLY A 92 -11.73 10.02 7.56
CA GLY A 92 -12.04 10.55 8.88
C GLY A 92 -11.66 12.02 9.09
N VAL A 93 -11.21 12.71 8.04
CA VAL A 93 -10.85 14.14 8.06
C VAL A 93 -11.14 14.79 6.71
N ASN A 94 -11.33 16.11 6.70
CA ASN A 94 -11.56 16.88 5.48
C ASN A 94 -10.24 17.10 4.70
N ASN A 95 -9.86 16.14 3.86
CA ASN A 95 -8.62 16.23 3.09
C ASN A 95 -8.79 15.96 1.58
N PHE A 96 -10.00 15.77 1.06
CA PHE A 96 -10.26 15.49 -0.35
C PHE A 96 -9.49 16.42 -1.30
N GLN A 97 -9.63 17.72 -1.12
CA GLN A 97 -8.94 18.71 -1.97
C GLN A 97 -7.41 18.65 -1.81
N LYS A 98 -6.92 18.41 -0.59
CA LYS A 98 -5.48 18.26 -0.35
C LYS A 98 -4.92 17.04 -1.08
N THR A 99 -5.61 15.87 -1.01
CA THR A 99 -5.21 14.66 -1.74
C THR A 99 -5.22 14.89 -3.25
N LEU A 100 -6.26 15.54 -3.82
CA LEU A 100 -6.30 15.90 -5.25
C LEU A 100 -5.14 16.80 -5.65
N ASN A 101 -4.82 17.80 -4.85
CA ASN A 101 -3.68 18.68 -5.10
C ASN A 101 -2.36 17.91 -5.01
N GLY A 102 -2.23 16.99 -4.03
CA GLY A 102 -1.06 16.12 -3.91
C GLY A 102 -0.84 15.23 -5.13
N ILE A 103 -1.90 14.65 -5.70
CA ILE A 103 -1.83 13.90 -6.96
C ILE A 103 -1.26 14.78 -8.08
N LYS A 104 -1.81 15.98 -8.27
CA LYS A 104 -1.37 16.93 -9.30
C LYS A 104 0.10 17.34 -9.09
N ASN A 105 0.47 17.68 -7.85
CA ASN A 105 1.83 18.09 -7.51
C ASN A 105 2.85 16.98 -7.78
N ALA A 106 2.54 15.74 -7.41
CA ALA A 106 3.41 14.60 -7.67
C ALA A 106 3.62 14.36 -9.18
N MET A 107 2.54 14.43 -9.97
CA MET A 107 2.63 14.31 -11.43
C MET A 107 3.42 15.47 -12.05
N GLN A 108 3.20 16.71 -11.60
CA GLN A 108 3.92 17.89 -12.09
C GLN A 108 5.42 17.85 -11.77
N ALA A 109 5.79 17.26 -10.65
CA ALA A 109 7.19 17.03 -10.29
C ALA A 109 7.87 15.91 -11.11
N GLY A 110 7.12 15.15 -11.92
CA GLY A 110 7.64 14.05 -12.74
C GLY A 110 7.72 12.71 -12.02
N LEU A 111 7.12 12.56 -10.83
CA LEU A 111 7.04 11.29 -10.13
C LEU A 111 6.09 10.33 -10.86
N SER A 112 6.42 9.03 -10.86
CA SER A 112 5.51 7.99 -11.31
C SER A 112 4.39 7.80 -10.29
N VAL A 113 3.15 8.15 -10.64
CA VAL A 113 2.00 8.16 -9.72
C VAL A 113 1.06 7.01 -10.03
N SER A 114 0.71 6.24 -9.01
CA SER A 114 -0.39 5.28 -9.04
C SER A 114 -1.40 5.60 -7.93
N ILE A 115 -2.66 5.23 -8.15
CA ILE A 115 -3.72 5.43 -7.16
C ILE A 115 -4.16 4.08 -6.61
N ASN A 116 -4.31 3.99 -5.29
CA ASN A 116 -4.93 2.83 -4.64
C ASN A 116 -6.29 3.20 -4.05
N THR A 117 -7.30 2.38 -4.34
CA THR A 117 -8.66 2.56 -3.80
C THR A 117 -9.09 1.30 -3.05
N PRO A 118 -9.10 1.32 -1.71
CA PRO A 118 -9.78 0.29 -0.93
C PRO A 118 -11.30 0.37 -1.17
N LEU A 119 -11.89 -0.72 -1.69
CA LEU A 119 -13.30 -0.79 -2.06
C LEU A 119 -14.17 -1.23 -0.87
N CYS A 120 -15.26 -0.52 -0.66
CA CYS A 120 -16.24 -0.80 0.37
C CYS A 120 -17.65 -0.41 -0.10
N THR A 121 -18.65 -0.62 0.76
CA THR A 121 -20.06 -0.32 0.40
C THR A 121 -20.34 1.16 0.13
N LEU A 122 -19.48 2.08 0.61
CA LEU A 122 -19.66 3.52 0.45
C LEU A 122 -19.15 4.05 -0.89
N ASN A 123 -18.22 3.35 -1.54
CA ASN A 123 -17.61 3.76 -2.82
C ASN A 123 -17.82 2.74 -3.94
N ARG A 124 -19.00 2.08 -3.97
CA ARG A 124 -19.39 1.11 -5.00
C ARG A 124 -19.37 1.68 -6.41
N ASP A 125 -19.59 2.98 -6.56
CA ASP A 125 -19.55 3.72 -7.81
C ASP A 125 -18.11 4.04 -8.26
N TYR A 126 -17.22 3.05 -8.16
CA TYR A 126 -15.79 3.20 -8.41
C TYR A 126 -15.47 3.73 -9.79
N VAL A 127 -16.28 3.43 -10.82
CA VAL A 127 -16.11 3.96 -12.18
C VAL A 127 -16.12 5.49 -12.21
N LEU A 128 -16.98 6.15 -11.41
CA LEU A 128 -16.97 7.62 -11.31
C LEU A 128 -15.64 8.15 -10.75
N THR A 129 -15.00 7.38 -9.89
CA THR A 129 -13.66 7.73 -9.39
C THR A 129 -12.61 7.54 -10.47
N LEU A 130 -12.69 6.46 -11.26
CA LEU A 130 -11.80 6.23 -12.39
C LEU A 130 -11.92 7.32 -13.46
N GLU A 131 -13.13 7.82 -13.75
CA GLU A 131 -13.35 8.95 -14.67
C GLU A 131 -12.57 10.20 -14.24
N VAL A 132 -12.63 10.55 -12.94
CA VAL A 132 -11.87 11.69 -12.39
C VAL A 132 -10.37 11.44 -12.46
N LEU A 133 -9.91 10.23 -12.13
CA LEU A 133 -8.49 9.87 -12.20
C LEU A 133 -7.97 9.88 -13.64
N TYR A 134 -8.75 9.38 -14.59
CA TYR A 134 -8.43 9.46 -16.01
C TYR A 134 -8.32 10.90 -16.50
N ALA A 135 -9.28 11.76 -16.13
CA ALA A 135 -9.24 13.18 -16.46
C ALA A 135 -8.03 13.94 -15.84
N LEU A 136 -7.47 13.43 -14.74
CA LEU A 136 -6.22 13.91 -14.15
C LEU A 136 -4.97 13.38 -14.86
N GLY A 137 -5.10 12.40 -15.78
CA GLY A 137 -3.99 11.78 -16.48
C GLY A 137 -3.37 10.56 -15.76
N ILE A 138 -4.04 10.02 -14.77
CA ILE A 138 -3.60 8.79 -14.10
C ILE A 138 -3.76 7.59 -15.03
N GLN A 139 -2.72 6.81 -15.19
CA GLN A 139 -2.68 5.61 -16.03
C GLN A 139 -2.68 4.30 -15.23
N TYR A 140 -2.23 4.34 -13.97
CA TYR A 140 -2.05 3.14 -13.14
C TYR A 140 -2.92 3.23 -11.90
N VAL A 141 -3.85 2.29 -11.77
CA VAL A 141 -4.72 2.20 -10.59
C VAL A 141 -4.66 0.81 -9.97
N THR A 142 -4.71 0.76 -8.65
CA THR A 142 -4.90 -0.46 -7.90
C THR A 142 -6.16 -0.35 -7.06
N CYS A 143 -6.82 -1.46 -6.83
CA CYS A 143 -7.91 -1.54 -5.87
C CYS A 143 -7.77 -2.79 -5.00
N SER A 144 -8.38 -2.75 -3.84
CA SER A 144 -8.35 -3.83 -2.86
C SER A 144 -9.70 -3.98 -2.17
N GLY A 145 -10.01 -5.16 -1.68
CA GLY A 145 -11.07 -5.30 -0.68
C GLY A 145 -10.65 -4.65 0.64
N LEU A 146 -11.62 -4.24 1.43
CA LEU A 146 -11.36 -3.62 2.73
C LEU A 146 -10.84 -4.66 3.73
N ILE A 147 -9.57 -4.57 4.11
CA ILE A 147 -9.00 -5.37 5.20
C ILE A 147 -9.30 -4.66 6.52
N VAL A 148 -9.96 -5.38 7.44
CA VAL A 148 -10.36 -4.85 8.75
C VAL A 148 -9.18 -4.89 9.70
N THR A 149 -8.24 -3.94 9.54
CA THR A 149 -7.06 -3.74 10.41
C THR A 149 -6.91 -2.27 10.79
N GLY A 150 -6.21 -1.96 11.87
CA GLY A 150 -5.98 -0.60 12.31
C GLY A 150 -7.31 0.17 12.56
N ASN A 151 -7.45 1.36 11.99
CA ASN A 151 -8.67 2.18 12.12
C ASN A 151 -9.92 1.53 11.50
N ALA A 152 -9.76 0.62 10.55
CA ALA A 152 -10.88 -0.14 9.96
C ALA A 152 -11.46 -1.21 10.91
N CYS A 153 -10.83 -1.47 12.06
CA CYS A 153 -11.37 -2.37 13.10
C CYS A 153 -12.54 -1.78 13.91
N ARG A 154 -12.86 -0.51 13.75
CA ARG A 154 -14.01 0.11 14.42
C ARG A 154 -15.30 -0.54 13.93
N ASP A 155 -16.27 -0.75 14.84
CA ASP A 155 -17.52 -1.49 14.54
C ASP A 155 -18.27 -0.94 13.33
N GLU A 156 -18.23 0.37 13.10
CA GLU A 156 -18.85 1.02 11.95
C GLU A 156 -18.23 0.60 10.61
N SER A 157 -16.93 0.31 10.58
CA SER A 157 -16.20 -0.10 9.36
C SER A 157 -16.43 -1.57 9.00
N ARG A 158 -16.71 -2.44 9.97
CA ARG A 158 -17.00 -3.87 9.72
C ARG A 158 -18.24 -4.08 8.84
N ASN A 159 -19.23 -3.20 8.95
CA ASN A 159 -20.46 -3.24 8.16
C ASN A 159 -20.29 -2.68 6.74
N THR A 160 -19.09 -2.21 6.37
CA THR A 160 -18.84 -1.63 5.06
C THR A 160 -18.11 -2.56 4.10
N GLN A 161 -17.86 -3.82 4.48
CA GLN A 161 -17.26 -4.80 3.57
C GLN A 161 -18.23 -5.19 2.45
N LEU A 162 -17.68 -5.33 1.25
CA LEU A 162 -18.41 -5.85 0.09
C LEU A 162 -18.41 -7.39 0.11
N SER A 163 -19.49 -7.99 -0.35
CA SER A 163 -19.51 -9.40 -0.73
C SER A 163 -18.62 -9.65 -1.95
N SER A 164 -18.19 -10.90 -2.16
CA SER A 164 -17.42 -11.27 -3.35
C SER A 164 -18.18 -10.97 -4.65
N ALA A 165 -19.51 -11.16 -4.67
CA ALA A 165 -20.33 -10.88 -5.84
C ALA A 165 -20.42 -9.36 -6.16
N GLU A 166 -20.60 -8.51 -5.13
CA GLU A 166 -20.57 -7.06 -5.31
C GLU A 166 -19.21 -6.57 -5.79
N LEU A 167 -18.14 -7.09 -5.20
CA LEU A 167 -16.77 -6.75 -5.59
C LEU A 167 -16.46 -7.18 -7.01
N LEU A 168 -16.90 -8.37 -7.42
CA LEU A 168 -16.74 -8.86 -8.79
C LEU A 168 -17.46 -7.95 -9.81
N GLN A 169 -18.68 -7.50 -9.48
CA GLN A 169 -19.40 -6.57 -10.34
C GLN A 169 -18.65 -5.24 -10.49
N ILE A 170 -18.16 -4.67 -9.38
CA ILE A 170 -17.36 -3.43 -9.42
C ILE A 170 -16.08 -3.62 -10.24
N LEU A 171 -15.40 -4.75 -10.09
CA LEU A 171 -14.19 -5.05 -10.87
C LEU A 171 -14.49 -5.23 -12.36
N THR A 172 -15.62 -5.84 -12.69
CA THR A 172 -16.07 -6.00 -14.10
C THR A 172 -16.25 -4.63 -14.75
N ASP A 173 -16.97 -3.73 -14.08
CA ASP A 173 -17.21 -2.39 -14.62
C ASP A 173 -15.91 -1.56 -14.70
N ALA A 174 -15.05 -1.68 -13.67
CA ALA A 174 -13.76 -0.99 -13.61
C ALA A 174 -12.78 -1.47 -14.69
N THR A 175 -12.67 -2.78 -14.92
CA THR A 175 -11.78 -3.34 -15.95
C THR A 175 -12.25 -2.94 -17.36
N ASN A 176 -13.55 -2.95 -17.62
CA ASN A 176 -14.12 -2.48 -18.89
C ASN A 176 -13.82 -1.00 -19.12
N PHE A 177 -13.99 -0.15 -18.09
CA PHE A 177 -13.64 1.26 -18.17
C PHE A 177 -12.15 1.46 -18.46
N CYS A 178 -11.27 0.82 -17.70
CA CYS A 178 -9.83 0.94 -17.86
C CYS A 178 -9.36 0.49 -19.25
N ALA A 179 -9.88 -0.63 -19.76
CA ALA A 179 -9.56 -1.12 -21.09
C ALA A 179 -9.95 -0.12 -22.20
N GLY A 180 -11.13 0.50 -22.06
CA GLY A 180 -11.60 1.52 -23.01
C GLY A 180 -10.80 2.84 -22.97
N HIS A 181 -10.05 3.09 -21.90
CA HIS A 181 -9.30 4.34 -21.68
C HIS A 181 -7.77 4.13 -21.61
N HIS A 182 -7.27 2.96 -21.94
CA HIS A 182 -5.85 2.61 -21.87
C HIS A 182 -5.23 2.84 -20.47
N MET A 183 -6.01 2.59 -19.43
CA MET A 183 -5.54 2.57 -18.05
C MET A 183 -5.21 1.13 -17.64
N GLU A 184 -4.19 0.98 -16.78
CA GLU A 184 -3.88 -0.30 -16.16
C GLU A 184 -4.52 -0.40 -14.78
N ILE A 185 -5.24 -1.50 -14.53
CA ILE A 185 -5.87 -1.77 -13.24
C ILE A 185 -5.35 -3.09 -12.67
N SER A 186 -5.08 -3.11 -11.37
CA SER A 186 -4.72 -4.31 -10.61
C SER A 186 -5.57 -4.46 -9.37
N PHE A 187 -5.98 -5.69 -9.07
CA PHE A 187 -6.62 -6.04 -7.81
C PHE A 187 -5.62 -6.70 -6.88
N THR A 188 -5.53 -6.26 -5.61
CA THR A 188 -4.41 -6.61 -4.72
C THR A 188 -4.79 -7.42 -3.47
N SER A 189 -6.03 -7.92 -3.36
CA SER A 189 -6.50 -8.65 -2.19
C SER A 189 -6.66 -10.15 -2.46
N PRO A 190 -5.74 -11.02 -1.98
CA PRO A 190 -5.83 -12.46 -2.18
C PRO A 190 -7.09 -13.07 -1.54
N GLY A 191 -7.76 -13.96 -2.26
CA GLY A 191 -8.88 -14.76 -1.77
C GLY A 191 -10.23 -14.03 -1.64
N TRP A 192 -10.36 -12.81 -2.13
CA TRP A 192 -11.64 -12.07 -2.15
C TRP A 192 -12.51 -12.44 -3.35
N ILE A 193 -11.89 -12.79 -4.46
CA ILE A 193 -12.51 -13.20 -5.72
C ILE A 193 -11.85 -14.50 -6.15
N ALA A 194 -12.59 -15.41 -6.77
CA ALA A 194 -12.04 -16.65 -7.28
C ALA A 194 -11.04 -16.40 -8.42
N GLU A 195 -10.00 -17.23 -8.52
CA GLU A 195 -8.93 -17.05 -9.50
C GLU A 195 -9.46 -17.04 -10.94
N GLN A 196 -10.39 -17.93 -11.26
CA GLN A 196 -11.01 -18.03 -12.59
C GLN A 196 -11.77 -16.74 -12.95
N GLU A 197 -12.43 -16.12 -11.97
CA GLU A 197 -13.17 -14.87 -12.19
C GLU A 197 -12.21 -13.70 -12.47
N LEU A 198 -11.10 -13.60 -11.72
CA LEU A 198 -10.07 -12.58 -11.96
C LEU A 198 -9.42 -12.76 -13.33
N GLN A 199 -9.05 -13.99 -13.68
CA GLN A 199 -8.47 -14.33 -14.99
C GLN A 199 -9.42 -14.01 -16.14
N ALA A 200 -10.72 -14.26 -15.97
CA ALA A 200 -11.76 -13.90 -16.97
C ALA A 200 -11.87 -12.38 -17.19
N LEU A 201 -11.53 -11.57 -16.19
CA LEU A 201 -11.44 -10.11 -16.29
C LEU A 201 -10.08 -9.62 -16.82
N GLY A 202 -9.14 -10.51 -17.13
CA GLY A 202 -7.77 -10.16 -17.53
C GLY A 202 -6.90 -9.63 -16.37
N LEU A 203 -7.32 -9.85 -15.13
CA LEU A 203 -6.58 -9.43 -13.95
C LEU A 203 -5.61 -10.52 -13.49
N ASN A 204 -4.45 -10.09 -12.98
CA ASN A 204 -3.55 -11.00 -12.29
C ASN A 204 -4.16 -11.47 -10.96
N VAL A 205 -3.93 -12.74 -10.64
CA VAL A 205 -4.36 -13.29 -9.36
C VAL A 205 -3.42 -12.78 -8.25
N PRO A 206 -3.92 -12.02 -7.26
CA PRO A 206 -3.09 -11.55 -6.18
C PRO A 206 -2.70 -12.71 -5.27
N THR A 207 -1.47 -12.70 -4.78
CA THR A 207 -0.94 -13.72 -3.88
C THR A 207 -0.48 -13.13 -2.55
N CYS A 208 -0.58 -13.91 -1.48
CA CYS A 208 0.00 -13.54 -0.20
C CYS A 208 1.52 -13.66 -0.27
N GLY A 209 2.22 -12.56 -0.02
CA GLY A 209 3.68 -12.52 -0.03
C GLY A 209 4.32 -12.55 1.38
N ALA A 210 3.52 -12.72 2.44
CA ALA A 210 4.00 -12.65 3.81
C ALA A 210 5.15 -13.62 4.10
N CYS A 211 6.29 -13.12 4.56
CA CYS A 211 7.54 -13.85 4.77
C CYS A 211 8.08 -14.60 3.54
N LEU A 212 7.50 -14.40 2.35
CA LEU A 212 7.91 -15.05 1.10
C LEU A 212 8.54 -14.03 0.14
N SER A 213 7.79 -13.03 -0.27
CA SER A 213 8.22 -11.97 -1.19
C SER A 213 8.17 -10.58 -0.56
N ASN A 214 7.55 -10.43 0.59
CA ASN A 214 7.51 -9.18 1.34
C ASN A 214 7.57 -9.42 2.86
N MET A 215 8.07 -8.44 3.57
CA MET A 215 8.01 -8.27 5.02
C MET A 215 7.87 -6.78 5.30
N ALA A 216 7.52 -6.41 6.52
CA ALA A 216 7.51 -5.01 6.92
C ALA A 216 8.31 -4.81 8.21
N ILE A 217 8.80 -3.58 8.40
CA ILE A 217 9.48 -3.14 9.62
C ILE A 217 8.64 -2.04 10.23
N THR A 218 8.27 -2.24 11.48
CA THR A 218 7.44 -1.28 12.24
C THR A 218 8.23 -0.02 12.59
N PRO A 219 7.58 1.09 12.98
CA PRO A 219 8.27 2.34 13.34
C PRO A 219 9.30 2.20 14.46
N ASP A 220 9.17 1.21 15.31
CA ASP A 220 10.10 0.87 16.41
C ASP A 220 11.13 -0.22 16.04
N GLY A 221 11.17 -0.66 14.78
CA GLY A 221 12.21 -1.53 14.23
C GLY A 221 11.92 -3.03 14.31
N LEU A 222 10.70 -3.43 14.66
CA LEU A 222 10.29 -4.83 14.66
C LEU A 222 9.94 -5.31 13.26
N VAL A 223 10.39 -6.50 12.91
CA VAL A 223 10.06 -7.15 11.65
C VAL A 223 8.75 -7.92 11.79
N VAL A 224 7.83 -7.70 10.86
CA VAL A 224 6.52 -8.37 10.80
C VAL A 224 6.28 -8.98 9.41
N PRO A 225 5.40 -9.98 9.27
CA PRO A 225 5.21 -10.71 8.01
C PRO A 225 4.74 -9.85 6.82
N CYS A 226 3.92 -8.84 7.08
CA CYS A 226 3.51 -7.83 6.10
C CYS A 226 3.01 -6.56 6.81
N GLN A 227 2.87 -5.46 6.06
CA GLN A 227 2.43 -4.16 6.57
C GLN A 227 1.05 -4.15 7.24
N SER A 228 0.19 -5.13 6.93
CA SER A 228 -1.16 -5.25 7.51
C SER A 228 -1.21 -6.22 8.68
N TRP A 229 -0.13 -6.92 8.99
CA TRP A 229 -0.08 -7.94 10.04
C TRP A 229 0.73 -7.43 11.23
N LEU A 230 0.10 -6.58 12.05
CA LEU A 230 0.73 -5.83 13.14
C LEU A 230 0.31 -6.31 14.54
N SER A 231 -0.07 -7.58 14.68
CA SER A 231 -0.36 -8.14 16.01
C SER A 231 0.94 -8.46 16.76
N ALA A 232 0.96 -8.32 18.07
CA ALA A 232 2.12 -8.66 18.91
C ALA A 232 2.61 -10.10 18.68
N ASP A 233 1.69 -11.01 18.39
CA ASP A 233 2.00 -12.40 18.08
C ASP A 233 2.68 -12.60 16.70
N SER A 234 2.75 -11.57 15.86
CA SER A 234 3.34 -11.65 14.53
C SER A 234 4.78 -11.16 14.44
N GLU A 235 5.32 -10.57 15.49
CA GLU A 235 6.70 -10.10 15.54
C GLU A 235 7.70 -11.23 15.29
N LEU A 236 8.65 -10.99 14.36
CA LEU A 236 9.65 -11.96 13.93
C LEU A 236 11.03 -11.69 14.54
N GLY A 237 11.25 -10.47 15.01
CA GLY A 237 12.51 -10.02 15.64
C GLY A 237 12.75 -8.53 15.41
N ALA A 238 13.78 -7.98 16.06
CA ALA A 238 14.15 -6.58 15.95
C ALA A 238 15.32 -6.41 14.96
N MET A 239 15.12 -5.59 13.91
CA MET A 239 16.07 -5.44 12.80
C MET A 239 17.43 -4.85 13.25
N LEU A 240 17.45 -4.04 14.32
CA LEU A 240 18.68 -3.48 14.86
C LEU A 240 19.43 -4.41 15.84
N GLU A 241 18.73 -5.36 16.46
CA GLU A 241 19.27 -6.20 17.51
C GLU A 241 19.77 -7.57 17.02
N GLN A 242 19.25 -8.03 15.88
CA GLN A 242 19.50 -9.37 15.36
C GLN A 242 19.99 -9.33 13.90
N PRO A 243 20.85 -10.26 13.50
CA PRO A 243 21.17 -10.45 12.09
C PRO A 243 19.89 -10.79 11.28
N SER A 244 19.74 -10.19 10.11
CA SER A 244 18.58 -10.41 9.22
C SER A 244 18.37 -11.87 8.87
N GLU A 245 19.46 -12.64 8.68
CA GLU A 245 19.42 -14.08 8.42
C GLU A 245 18.78 -14.87 9.56
N LYS A 246 19.02 -14.46 10.82
CA LYS A 246 18.43 -15.10 11.98
C LYS A 246 16.92 -14.88 12.04
N ILE A 247 16.46 -13.67 11.68
CA ILE A 247 15.04 -13.34 11.59
C ILE A 247 14.39 -14.15 10.45
N TRP A 248 15.01 -14.15 9.28
CA TRP A 248 14.50 -14.84 8.08
C TRP A 248 14.41 -16.36 8.25
N ASN A 249 15.38 -16.98 8.94
CA ASN A 249 15.45 -18.42 9.19
C ASN A 249 14.82 -18.86 10.51
N SER A 250 14.15 -17.95 11.23
CA SER A 250 13.43 -18.32 12.46
C SER A 250 12.31 -19.33 12.15
N GLU A 251 11.99 -20.19 13.11
CA GLU A 251 10.91 -21.17 12.97
C GLU A 251 9.59 -20.49 12.60
N LYS A 252 9.30 -19.37 13.25
CA LYS A 252 8.08 -18.58 13.03
C LYS A 252 8.02 -18.02 11.60
N CYS A 253 9.09 -17.39 11.12
CA CYS A 253 9.16 -16.87 9.77
C CYS A 253 9.05 -17.99 8.72
N THR A 254 9.70 -19.13 8.98
CA THR A 254 9.65 -20.30 8.11
C THR A 254 8.25 -20.91 8.05
N ALA A 255 7.55 -21.01 9.19
CA ALA A 255 6.17 -21.50 9.24
C ALA A 255 5.22 -20.60 8.43
N ILE A 256 5.28 -19.28 8.62
CA ILE A 256 4.45 -18.32 7.87
C ILE A 256 4.78 -18.38 6.37
N ARG A 257 6.06 -18.49 5.99
CA ARG A 257 6.50 -18.63 4.59
C ARG A 257 5.92 -19.88 3.94
N THR A 258 5.96 -21.00 4.64
CA THR A 258 5.40 -22.27 4.16
C THR A 258 3.88 -22.14 3.97
N GLU A 259 3.18 -21.57 4.94
CA GLU A 259 1.75 -21.31 4.83
C GLU A 259 1.43 -20.37 3.67
N SER A 260 2.13 -19.25 3.53
CA SER A 260 1.95 -18.29 2.43
C SER A 260 2.20 -18.93 1.07
N SER A 261 3.16 -19.83 0.95
CA SER A 261 3.43 -20.54 -0.31
C SER A 261 2.37 -21.60 -0.66
N CYS A 262 1.78 -22.24 0.34
CA CYS A 262 0.72 -23.24 0.15
C CYS A 262 -0.66 -22.61 -0.07
N MET A 263 -0.91 -21.46 0.55
CA MET A 263 -2.19 -20.73 0.53
C MET A 263 -2.06 -19.38 -0.20
N ALA A 264 -1.25 -19.35 -1.28
CA ALA A 264 -0.86 -18.11 -1.95
C ALA A 264 -2.05 -17.22 -2.34
N SER A 265 -3.19 -17.80 -2.70
CA SER A 265 -4.41 -17.09 -3.12
C SER A 265 -5.32 -16.64 -1.97
N ILE A 266 -4.93 -16.84 -0.70
CA ILE A 266 -5.75 -16.47 0.47
C ILE A 266 -4.94 -15.57 1.40
N CYS A 267 -5.51 -14.42 1.79
CA CYS A 267 -4.91 -13.58 2.82
C CYS A 267 -5.27 -14.12 4.22
N PRO A 268 -4.30 -14.45 5.08
CA PRO A 268 -4.56 -14.95 6.45
C PRO A 268 -5.33 -13.95 7.33
N LEU A 269 -5.28 -12.66 6.98
CA LEU A 269 -6.00 -11.58 7.70
C LEU A 269 -7.47 -11.45 7.28
N ARG A 270 -7.90 -12.21 6.28
CA ARG A 270 -9.31 -12.30 5.89
C ARG A 270 -10.00 -13.30 6.81
N LYS A 271 -10.50 -12.82 7.92
CA LYS A 271 -11.36 -13.61 8.83
C LYS A 271 -12.79 -13.12 8.77
#